data_aca89ee144131848ca4835c7ffd4959f
#
_entry.id   aca89ee144131848ca4835c7ffd4959f
#
_cell.length_a   1.000
_cell.length_b   1.000
_cell.length_c   1.000
_cell.angle_alpha   90.00
_cell.angle_beta   90.00
_cell.angle_gamma   90.00
#
_symmetry.space_group_name_H-M   'P 1'
#
loop_
_entity.id
_entity.type
_entity.pdbx_description
1 polymer ?
#
loop_
_entity_poly.entity_id
_entity_poly.type
_entity_poly.pdbx_seq_one_letter_code
_entity_poly.pdbx_strand_id
1 'polypeptide(L)'
;MIRAGEGLAEVHGVMFQRERRIQVDLTLTRGVRNTTKRMLINGQRPRSRADLSEVLPLTVFTPEGVDIIRQGPESRRTFLTNLLTDVDLSTGDSIERFNRVLSQRNALLRSLQGVSPSVAHRDEIEVWTNDFCVVSELVVTARELTVADLAPLVSHFYKDLSGSDEHVAVRYEKSWVGDLATALHTAFDDDRFRGHTTVGPQRDDVAVLLDGRDARRQASQGEQRSLALALRLAGHELVRLRRGLDPLLLLDDVFSELDPLRSDRLLKLLPSGQTLVTTASPLPVGMHPASVIDLSAVSG
;
A
#
# COMPACT_ATOMS: atom_id res chain seq x y z
N MET A 1 14.11 -10.01 -13.38
CA MET A 1 15.28 -9.43 -12.69
C MET A 1 16.51 -10.34 -12.71
N ILE A 2 16.39 -11.68 -12.68
CA ILE A 2 17.55 -12.58 -12.87
C ILE A 2 17.68 -12.85 -14.37
N ARG A 3 18.87 -12.59 -14.96
CA ARG A 3 19.15 -12.82 -16.39
C ARG A 3 18.88 -14.28 -16.77
N ALA A 4 18.40 -14.51 -17.98
CA ALA A 4 18.18 -15.88 -18.45
C ALA A 4 19.52 -16.66 -18.44
N GLY A 5 19.50 -17.85 -17.83
CA GLY A 5 20.70 -18.67 -17.64
C GLY A 5 21.42 -18.45 -16.31
N GLU A 6 21.20 -17.33 -15.62
CA GLU A 6 21.83 -17.03 -14.33
C GLU A 6 21.00 -17.55 -13.13
N GLY A 7 21.68 -17.85 -12.02
CA GLY A 7 21.04 -18.29 -10.77
C GLY A 7 20.89 -17.17 -9.74
N LEU A 8 21.56 -16.04 -9.95
CA LEU A 8 21.68 -14.96 -8.99
C LEU A 8 21.54 -13.60 -9.68
N ALA A 9 20.96 -12.63 -8.99
CA ALA A 9 21.05 -11.21 -9.31
C ALA A 9 21.27 -10.41 -8.03
N GLU A 10 22.16 -9.43 -8.10
CA GLU A 10 22.45 -8.53 -6.99
C GLU A 10 22.24 -7.08 -7.40
N VAL A 11 21.66 -6.32 -6.50
CA VAL A 11 21.46 -4.87 -6.66
C VAL A 11 21.99 -4.19 -5.42
N HIS A 12 22.92 -3.26 -5.61
CA HIS A 12 23.51 -2.46 -4.55
C HIS A 12 23.08 -1.00 -4.74
N GLY A 13 22.53 -0.41 -3.69
CA GLY A 13 22.15 0.99 -3.66
C GLY A 13 22.79 1.72 -2.49
N VAL A 14 23.20 2.96 -2.73
CA VAL A 14 23.63 3.88 -1.67
C VAL A 14 22.79 5.13 -1.77
N MET A 15 22.24 5.52 -0.64
CA MET A 15 21.48 6.76 -0.53
C MET A 15 21.99 7.60 0.65
N PHE A 16 21.70 8.87 0.60
CA PHE A 16 22.00 9.79 1.69
C PHE A 16 20.71 10.42 2.19
N GLN A 17 20.47 10.32 3.49
CA GLN A 17 19.33 10.93 4.15
C GLN A 17 19.83 11.72 5.36
N ARG A 18 19.69 13.05 5.36
CA ARG A 18 20.17 13.93 6.43
C ARG A 18 21.59 13.57 6.87
N GLU A 19 22.55 13.59 6.01
CA GLU A 19 23.97 13.27 6.27
C GLU A 19 24.28 11.78 6.61
N ARG A 20 23.27 10.94 6.75
CA ARG A 20 23.47 9.49 6.95
C ARG A 20 23.61 8.79 5.62
N ARG A 21 24.70 8.06 5.45
CA ARG A 21 24.89 7.13 4.33
C ARG A 21 24.16 5.83 4.66
N ILE A 22 23.28 5.41 3.78
CA ILE A 22 22.49 4.19 3.90
C ILE A 22 22.83 3.30 2.70
N GLN A 23 23.21 2.06 2.98
CA GLN A 23 23.48 1.05 1.95
C GLN A 23 22.33 0.04 1.96
N VAL A 24 21.80 -0.26 0.77
CA VAL A 24 20.78 -1.28 0.57
C VAL A 24 21.32 -2.32 -0.40
N ASP A 25 21.39 -3.57 0.05
CA ASP A 25 21.84 -4.70 -0.74
C ASP A 25 20.64 -5.64 -0.95
N LEU A 26 20.34 -5.95 -2.20
CA LEU A 26 19.27 -6.87 -2.58
C LEU A 26 19.88 -8.04 -3.36
N THR A 27 19.68 -9.25 -2.86
CA THR A 27 20.07 -10.49 -3.52
C THR A 27 18.82 -11.28 -3.91
N LEU A 28 18.73 -11.64 -5.18
CA LEU A 28 17.70 -12.52 -5.73
C LEU A 28 18.36 -13.83 -6.12
N THR A 29 17.91 -14.95 -5.56
CA THR A 29 18.43 -16.28 -5.88
C THR A 29 17.33 -17.13 -6.49
N ARG A 30 17.59 -17.69 -7.68
CA ARG A 30 16.67 -18.60 -8.36
C ARG A 30 16.69 -19.96 -7.67
N GLY A 31 15.60 -20.33 -7.03
CA GLY A 31 15.38 -21.68 -6.53
C GLY A 31 14.63 -22.56 -7.55
N VAL A 32 14.50 -23.85 -7.24
CA VAL A 32 13.84 -24.83 -8.11
C VAL A 32 12.35 -24.51 -8.36
N ARG A 33 11.65 -23.97 -7.36
CA ARG A 33 10.22 -23.63 -7.43
C ARG A 33 9.94 -22.15 -7.29
N ASN A 34 10.77 -21.41 -6.52
CA ASN A 34 10.56 -20.01 -6.20
C ASN A 34 11.89 -19.25 -6.21
N THR A 35 11.82 -17.96 -6.55
CA THR A 35 12.95 -17.04 -6.35
C THR A 35 12.93 -16.55 -4.91
N THR A 36 14.04 -16.70 -4.20
CA THR A 36 14.21 -16.11 -2.86
C THR A 36 14.78 -14.71 -2.97
N LYS A 37 14.27 -13.83 -2.10
CA LYS A 37 14.70 -12.44 -2.00
C LYS A 37 15.30 -12.20 -0.63
N ARG A 38 16.54 -11.71 -0.59
CA ARG A 38 17.23 -11.26 0.62
C ARG A 38 17.58 -9.79 0.48
N MET A 39 17.17 -8.99 1.47
CA MET A 39 17.48 -7.57 1.54
C MET A 39 18.28 -7.31 2.82
N LEU A 40 19.32 -6.47 2.71
CA LEU A 40 20.08 -5.96 3.83
C LEU A 40 20.10 -4.43 3.77
N ILE A 41 20.00 -3.79 4.92
CA ILE A 41 20.16 -2.35 5.11
C ILE A 41 21.33 -2.17 6.05
N ASN A 42 22.40 -1.52 5.59
CA ASN A 42 23.66 -1.39 6.35
C ASN A 42 24.17 -2.74 6.89
N GLY A 43 24.02 -3.80 6.09
CA GLY A 43 24.43 -5.16 6.44
C GLY A 43 23.45 -5.93 7.34
N GLN A 44 22.37 -5.32 7.80
CA GLN A 44 21.37 -5.95 8.67
C GLN A 44 20.06 -6.24 7.92
N ARG A 45 19.43 -7.35 8.25
CA ARG A 45 18.13 -7.70 7.67
C ARG A 45 17.02 -6.89 8.35
N PRO A 46 16.21 -6.12 7.60
CA PRO A 46 15.03 -5.46 8.17
C PRO A 46 14.06 -6.52 8.72
N ARG A 47 13.51 -6.30 9.89
CA ARG A 47 12.60 -7.22 10.58
C ARG A 47 11.15 -6.99 10.14
N SER A 48 10.84 -5.75 9.80
CA SER A 48 9.49 -5.30 9.48
C SER A 48 9.50 -4.34 8.28
N ARG A 49 8.29 -4.01 7.80
CA ARG A 49 8.13 -2.92 6.84
C ARG A 49 8.48 -1.57 7.48
N ALA A 50 8.20 -1.38 8.76
CA ALA A 50 8.52 -0.15 9.48
C ALA A 50 10.03 0.13 9.44
N ASP A 51 10.89 -0.88 9.71
CA ASP A 51 12.35 -0.75 9.60
C ASP A 51 12.78 -0.29 8.19
N LEU A 52 12.14 -0.83 7.15
CA LEU A 52 12.41 -0.43 5.78
C LEU A 52 11.96 1.00 5.52
N SER A 53 10.74 1.35 5.91
CA SER A 53 10.18 2.68 5.73
C SER A 53 10.91 3.75 6.55
N GLU A 54 11.44 3.38 7.73
CA GLU A 54 12.27 4.29 8.53
C GLU A 54 13.48 4.79 7.74
N VAL A 55 14.12 3.87 7.04
CA VAL A 55 15.38 4.10 6.33
C VAL A 55 15.14 4.60 4.90
N LEU A 56 14.14 4.08 4.21
CA LEU A 56 13.86 4.33 2.81
C LEU A 56 12.36 4.51 2.59
N PRO A 57 11.78 5.66 2.93
CA PRO A 57 10.43 5.97 2.53
C PRO A 57 10.38 6.08 1.00
N LEU A 58 9.51 5.25 0.41
CA LEU A 58 9.50 5.02 -1.02
C LEU A 58 8.07 5.03 -1.55
N THR A 59 7.83 5.85 -2.58
CA THR A 59 6.60 5.81 -3.37
C THR A 59 6.90 5.25 -4.74
N VAL A 60 6.16 4.21 -5.12
CA VAL A 60 6.35 3.52 -6.41
C VAL A 60 5.10 3.65 -7.26
N PHE A 61 5.29 4.07 -8.49
CA PHE A 61 4.28 4.00 -9.55
C PHE A 61 4.73 2.96 -10.58
N THR A 62 3.85 2.03 -10.90
CA THR A 62 4.02 1.05 -11.98
C THR A 62 2.78 1.07 -12.86
N PRO A 63 2.81 0.51 -14.07
CA PRO A 63 1.62 0.36 -14.91
C PRO A 63 0.45 -0.30 -14.19
N GLU A 64 0.73 -1.32 -13.35
CA GLU A 64 -0.27 -2.00 -12.52
C GLU A 64 -0.78 -1.11 -11.37
N GLY A 65 -0.18 0.05 -11.15
CA GLY A 65 -0.60 0.98 -10.09
C GLY A 65 -2.07 1.39 -10.14
N VAL A 66 -2.70 1.31 -11.31
CA VAL A 66 -4.14 1.54 -11.52
C VAL A 66 -5.02 0.50 -10.81
N ASP A 67 -4.45 -0.64 -10.42
CA ASP A 67 -5.14 -1.72 -9.72
C ASP A 67 -5.70 -1.29 -8.35
N ILE A 68 -5.16 -0.25 -7.76
CA ILE A 68 -5.72 0.34 -6.53
C ILE A 68 -7.17 0.82 -6.74
N ILE A 69 -7.51 1.24 -7.96
CA ILE A 69 -8.89 1.64 -8.34
C ILE A 69 -9.65 0.45 -8.93
N ARG A 70 -9.04 -0.31 -9.86
CA ARG A 70 -9.71 -1.36 -10.64
C ARG A 70 -10.00 -2.62 -9.86
N GLN A 71 -9.08 -3.02 -8.97
CA GLN A 71 -9.23 -4.27 -8.22
C GLN A 71 -10.17 -4.10 -7.01
N GLY A 72 -10.34 -5.21 -6.30
CA GLY A 72 -11.19 -5.28 -5.10
C GLY A 72 -10.61 -4.53 -3.89
N PRO A 73 -11.33 -4.57 -2.77
CA PRO A 73 -10.94 -3.91 -1.51
C PRO A 73 -9.54 -4.29 -1.01
N GLU A 74 -9.03 -5.46 -1.37
CA GLU A 74 -7.72 -5.95 -0.93
C GLU A 74 -6.56 -5.03 -1.37
N SER A 75 -6.57 -4.58 -2.63
CA SER A 75 -5.53 -3.66 -3.15
C SER A 75 -5.55 -2.32 -2.39
N ARG A 76 -6.74 -1.79 -2.11
CA ARG A 76 -6.90 -0.54 -1.35
C ARG A 76 -6.49 -0.70 0.11
N ARG A 77 -6.86 -1.82 0.76
CA ARG A 77 -6.39 -2.13 2.13
C ARG A 77 -4.87 -2.27 2.19
N THR A 78 -4.27 -2.92 1.21
CA THR A 78 -2.81 -3.05 1.12
C THR A 78 -2.14 -1.69 0.98
N PHE A 79 -2.67 -0.83 0.09
CA PHE A 79 -2.20 0.55 -0.05
C PHE A 79 -2.31 1.32 1.27
N LEU A 80 -3.48 1.31 1.91
CA LEU A 80 -3.71 2.03 3.18
C LEU A 80 -2.82 1.50 4.30
N THR A 81 -2.65 0.18 4.42
CA THR A 81 -1.78 -0.44 5.43
C THR A 81 -0.31 -0.04 5.24
N ASN A 82 0.15 -0.01 3.98
CA ASN A 82 1.49 0.45 3.66
C ASN A 82 1.67 1.93 3.97
N LEU A 83 0.71 2.77 3.58
CA LEU A 83 0.73 4.21 3.83
C LEU A 83 0.72 4.52 5.32
N LEU A 84 -0.10 3.83 6.13
CA LEU A 84 -0.10 3.96 7.59
C LEU A 84 1.30 3.78 8.17
N THR A 85 1.99 2.68 7.80
CA THR A 85 3.34 2.40 8.28
C THR A 85 4.35 3.44 7.78
N ASP A 86 4.17 3.94 6.55
CA ASP A 86 5.06 4.95 5.96
C ASP A 86 4.87 6.34 6.60
N VAL A 87 3.64 6.67 7.03
CA VAL A 87 3.27 7.93 7.71
C VAL A 87 3.67 7.94 9.19
N ASP A 88 3.43 6.82 9.87
CA ASP A 88 3.73 6.65 11.30
C ASP A 88 4.29 5.24 11.55
N LEU A 89 5.59 5.17 11.80
CA LEU A 89 6.30 3.90 12.02
C LEU A 89 5.77 3.11 13.20
N SER A 90 5.21 3.77 14.21
CA SER A 90 4.65 3.11 15.40
C SER A 90 3.41 2.26 15.08
N THR A 91 2.73 2.54 13.98
CA THR A 91 1.57 1.75 13.54
C THR A 91 1.95 0.35 13.07
N GLY A 92 3.22 0.12 12.72
CA GLY A 92 3.73 -1.18 12.28
C GLY A 92 3.49 -2.28 13.32
N ASP A 93 3.82 -2.01 14.58
CA ASP A 93 3.62 -2.96 15.68
C ASP A 93 2.14 -3.27 15.91
N SER A 94 1.28 -2.25 15.80
CA SER A 94 -0.17 -2.42 15.93
C SER A 94 -0.74 -3.30 14.81
N ILE A 95 -0.28 -3.13 13.58
CA ILE A 95 -0.67 -3.94 12.42
C ILE A 95 -0.18 -5.38 12.59
N GLU A 96 1.05 -5.60 13.04
CA GLU A 96 1.59 -6.94 13.28
C GLU A 96 0.82 -7.65 14.40
N ARG A 97 0.50 -6.95 15.49
CA ARG A 97 -0.31 -7.48 16.58
C ARG A 97 -1.71 -7.85 16.08
N PHE A 98 -2.36 -6.97 15.31
CA PHE A 98 -3.65 -7.25 14.69
C PHE A 98 -3.61 -8.52 13.82
N ASN A 99 -2.63 -8.66 12.94
CA ASN A 99 -2.48 -9.83 12.08
C ASN A 99 -2.26 -11.12 12.88
N ARG A 100 -1.50 -11.05 13.95
CA ARG A 100 -1.25 -12.19 14.86
C ARG A 100 -2.53 -12.64 15.55
N VAL A 101 -3.27 -11.70 16.17
CA VAL A 101 -4.53 -12.00 16.87
C VAL A 101 -5.58 -12.56 15.88
N LEU A 102 -5.73 -11.96 14.71
CA LEU A 102 -6.60 -12.46 13.64
C LEU A 102 -6.23 -13.90 13.24
N SER A 103 -4.93 -14.17 13.07
CA SER A 103 -4.44 -15.50 12.71
C SER A 103 -4.76 -16.56 13.78
N GLN A 104 -4.60 -16.23 15.06
CA GLN A 104 -4.91 -17.12 16.19
C GLN A 104 -6.42 -17.39 16.28
N ARG A 105 -7.24 -16.30 16.21
CA ARG A 105 -8.70 -16.46 16.19
C ARG A 105 -9.15 -17.34 15.02
N ASN A 106 -8.61 -17.13 13.83
CA ASN A 106 -8.93 -17.95 12.67
C ASN A 106 -8.42 -19.39 12.80
N ALA A 107 -7.32 -19.65 13.47
CA ALA A 107 -6.83 -21.00 13.73
C ALA A 107 -7.80 -21.77 14.64
N LEU A 108 -8.29 -21.12 15.70
CA LEU A 108 -9.30 -21.69 16.57
C LEU A 108 -10.63 -21.92 15.84
N LEU A 109 -11.11 -20.97 15.07
CA LEU A 109 -12.34 -21.14 14.25
C LEU A 109 -12.25 -22.35 13.31
N ARG A 110 -11.08 -22.57 12.68
CA ARG A 110 -10.85 -23.76 11.82
C ARG A 110 -10.91 -25.06 12.62
N SER A 111 -10.37 -25.11 13.83
CA SER A 111 -10.42 -26.30 14.68
C SER A 111 -11.84 -26.63 15.14
N LEU A 112 -12.74 -25.64 15.14
CA LEU A 112 -14.15 -25.79 15.53
C LEU A 112 -15.09 -26.12 14.36
N GLN A 113 -14.58 -26.23 13.14
CA GLN A 113 -15.40 -26.61 11.97
C GLN A 113 -15.93 -28.03 12.14
N GLY A 114 -17.26 -28.20 11.99
CA GLY A 114 -17.92 -29.51 12.11
C GLY A 114 -18.00 -30.07 13.56
N VAL A 115 -17.52 -29.29 14.56
CA VAL A 115 -17.54 -29.69 15.97
C VAL A 115 -18.53 -28.82 16.76
N SER A 116 -19.31 -29.40 17.66
CA SER A 116 -20.11 -28.64 18.62
C SER A 116 -19.19 -28.01 19.68
N PRO A 117 -19.12 -26.66 19.82
CA PRO A 117 -18.23 -26.03 20.77
C PRO A 117 -18.58 -26.39 22.21
N SER A 118 -17.60 -26.89 22.98
CA SER A 118 -17.70 -27.04 24.43
C SER A 118 -17.68 -25.66 25.09
N VAL A 119 -17.93 -25.63 26.44
CA VAL A 119 -17.79 -24.40 27.23
C VAL A 119 -16.37 -23.85 27.12
N ALA A 120 -15.34 -24.69 27.26
CA ALA A 120 -13.95 -24.27 27.15
C ALA A 120 -13.63 -23.67 25.78
N HIS A 121 -14.19 -24.22 24.70
CA HIS A 121 -14.01 -23.62 23.36
C HIS A 121 -14.66 -22.24 23.24
N ARG A 122 -15.80 -22.02 23.88
CA ARG A 122 -16.49 -20.72 23.90
C ARG A 122 -15.70 -19.70 24.69
N ASP A 123 -15.16 -20.10 25.86
CA ASP A 123 -14.32 -19.22 26.66
C ASP A 123 -13.04 -18.84 25.93
N GLU A 124 -12.39 -19.78 25.24
CA GLU A 124 -11.19 -19.50 24.45
C GLU A 124 -11.47 -18.56 23.27
N ILE A 125 -12.55 -18.77 22.52
CA ILE A 125 -12.92 -17.86 21.41
C ILE A 125 -13.27 -16.46 21.92
N GLU A 126 -13.88 -16.37 23.10
CA GLU A 126 -14.20 -15.08 23.72
C GLU A 126 -12.93 -14.29 24.06
N VAL A 127 -11.90 -14.94 24.62
CA VAL A 127 -10.60 -14.30 24.85
C VAL A 127 -10.01 -13.72 23.56
N TRP A 128 -9.96 -14.54 22.49
CA TRP A 128 -9.45 -14.06 21.21
C TRP A 128 -10.34 -12.99 20.55
N THR A 129 -11.65 -13.03 20.79
CA THR A 129 -12.59 -12.00 20.29
C THR A 129 -12.35 -10.67 20.99
N ASN A 130 -12.17 -10.68 22.32
CA ASN A 130 -11.86 -9.48 23.07
C ASN A 130 -10.52 -8.87 22.65
N ASP A 131 -9.47 -9.68 22.54
CA ASP A 131 -8.16 -9.22 22.04
C ASP A 131 -8.27 -8.66 20.62
N PHE A 132 -9.06 -9.31 19.75
CA PHE A 132 -9.29 -8.85 18.39
C PHE A 132 -10.01 -7.49 18.36
N CYS A 133 -11.00 -7.26 19.21
CA CYS A 133 -11.67 -5.96 19.33
C CYS A 133 -10.68 -4.86 19.70
N VAL A 134 -9.85 -5.09 20.72
CA VAL A 134 -8.85 -4.09 21.19
C VAL A 134 -7.86 -3.72 20.07
N VAL A 135 -7.28 -4.71 19.39
CA VAL A 135 -6.30 -4.40 18.32
C VAL A 135 -6.97 -3.83 17.07
N SER A 136 -8.24 -4.20 16.80
CA SER A 136 -9.02 -3.67 15.68
C SER A 136 -9.32 -2.21 15.86
N GLU A 137 -9.68 -1.75 17.07
CA GLU A 137 -9.95 -0.34 17.36
C GLU A 137 -8.73 0.54 17.04
N LEU A 138 -7.54 0.12 17.41
CA LEU A 138 -6.29 0.84 17.10
C LEU A 138 -6.08 0.97 15.59
N VAL A 139 -6.26 -0.13 14.86
CA VAL A 139 -6.07 -0.13 13.40
C VAL A 139 -7.13 0.70 12.69
N VAL A 140 -8.39 0.61 13.12
CA VAL A 140 -9.51 1.38 12.53
C VAL A 140 -9.30 2.87 12.75
N THR A 141 -8.99 3.28 13.98
CA THR A 141 -8.74 4.69 14.31
C THR A 141 -7.60 5.25 13.46
N ALA A 142 -6.48 4.53 13.34
CA ALA A 142 -5.36 4.95 12.51
C ALA A 142 -5.74 5.07 11.03
N ARG A 143 -6.56 4.14 10.51
CA ARG A 143 -7.05 4.18 9.12
C ARG A 143 -8.00 5.34 8.87
N GLU A 144 -8.96 5.58 9.75
CA GLU A 144 -9.90 6.71 9.65
C GLU A 144 -9.17 8.05 9.63
N LEU A 145 -8.22 8.25 10.54
CA LEU A 145 -7.39 9.47 10.58
C LEU A 145 -6.56 9.63 9.31
N THR A 146 -5.91 8.55 8.85
CA THR A 146 -5.09 8.63 7.63
C THR A 146 -5.93 8.91 6.39
N VAL A 147 -7.12 8.31 6.27
CA VAL A 147 -8.03 8.59 5.14
C VAL A 147 -8.56 10.01 5.21
N ALA A 148 -8.85 10.54 6.39
CA ALA A 148 -9.27 11.94 6.56
C ALA A 148 -8.21 12.93 6.10
N ASP A 149 -6.93 12.67 6.40
CA ASP A 149 -5.81 13.50 5.95
C ASP A 149 -5.51 13.32 4.44
N LEU A 150 -5.68 12.10 3.93
CA LEU A 150 -5.42 11.74 2.53
C LEU A 150 -6.45 12.34 1.57
N ALA A 151 -7.73 12.34 1.94
CA ALA A 151 -8.83 12.71 1.06
C ALA A 151 -8.69 14.10 0.42
N PRO A 152 -8.38 15.18 1.15
CA PRO A 152 -8.19 16.50 0.54
C PRO A 152 -6.99 16.54 -0.42
N LEU A 153 -5.91 15.82 -0.13
CA LEU A 153 -4.75 15.73 -1.00
C LEU A 153 -5.09 14.99 -2.31
N VAL A 154 -5.87 13.91 -2.23
CA VAL A 154 -6.32 13.17 -3.44
C VAL A 154 -7.18 14.07 -4.32
N SER A 155 -8.12 14.82 -3.74
CA SER A 155 -8.96 15.76 -4.50
C SER A 155 -8.12 16.84 -5.19
N HIS A 156 -7.14 17.41 -4.51
CA HIS A 156 -6.21 18.39 -5.07
C HIS A 156 -5.40 17.80 -6.24
N PHE A 157 -4.70 16.69 -6.02
CA PHE A 157 -3.89 16.07 -7.09
C PHE A 157 -4.72 15.58 -8.26
N TYR A 158 -5.94 15.08 -8.03
CA TYR A 158 -6.82 14.67 -9.12
C TYR A 158 -7.22 15.85 -10.00
N LYS A 159 -7.63 16.97 -9.39
CA LYS A 159 -7.96 18.20 -10.13
C LYS A 159 -6.80 18.67 -10.99
N ASP A 160 -5.60 18.70 -10.45
CA ASP A 160 -4.41 19.15 -11.16
C ASP A 160 -3.99 18.20 -12.30
N LEU A 161 -4.12 16.88 -12.10
CA LEU A 161 -3.82 15.86 -13.10
C LEU A 161 -4.87 15.80 -14.21
N SER A 162 -6.15 15.77 -13.85
CA SER A 162 -7.25 15.64 -14.81
C SER A 162 -7.54 16.97 -15.51
N GLY A 163 -7.39 18.09 -14.79
CA GLY A 163 -7.87 19.41 -15.19
C GLY A 163 -9.39 19.50 -15.23
N SER A 164 -10.06 18.59 -14.55
CA SER A 164 -11.52 18.55 -14.37
C SER A 164 -11.87 19.11 -13.00
N ASP A 165 -13.05 19.72 -12.89
CA ASP A 165 -13.61 20.17 -11.62
C ASP A 165 -14.47 19.10 -10.92
N GLU A 166 -14.39 17.85 -11.38
CA GLU A 166 -15.09 16.73 -10.76
C GLU A 166 -14.64 16.54 -9.30
N HIS A 167 -15.61 16.28 -8.43
CA HIS A 167 -15.37 16.12 -7.01
C HIS A 167 -14.92 14.70 -6.68
N VAL A 168 -13.72 14.55 -6.12
CA VAL A 168 -13.22 13.28 -5.61
C VAL A 168 -13.47 13.17 -4.11
N ALA A 169 -14.07 12.06 -3.69
CA ALA A 169 -14.21 11.70 -2.29
C ALA A 169 -13.53 10.37 -2.00
N VAL A 170 -12.76 10.32 -0.90
CA VAL A 170 -12.14 9.10 -0.38
C VAL A 170 -12.70 8.87 1.01
N ARG A 171 -13.26 7.68 1.27
CA ARG A 171 -13.91 7.35 2.54
C ARG A 171 -13.47 5.99 3.03
N TYR A 172 -13.25 5.87 4.34
CA TYR A 172 -13.07 4.58 4.99
C TYR A 172 -14.43 3.95 5.28
N GLU A 173 -14.64 2.73 4.84
CA GLU A 173 -15.89 1.99 5.00
C GLU A 173 -15.68 0.74 5.85
N LYS A 174 -16.29 0.71 7.02
CA LYS A 174 -16.29 -0.47 7.90
C LYS A 174 -17.17 -1.57 7.32
N SER A 175 -16.75 -2.81 7.48
CA SER A 175 -17.49 -4.00 7.07
C SER A 175 -18.62 -4.38 8.04
N TRP A 176 -18.82 -3.62 9.11
CA TRP A 176 -19.84 -3.83 10.13
C TRP A 176 -20.51 -2.51 10.54
N VAL A 177 -21.66 -2.65 11.20
CA VAL A 177 -22.42 -1.52 11.75
C VAL A 177 -22.48 -1.65 13.26
N GLY A 178 -22.39 -0.53 13.98
CA GLY A 178 -22.43 -0.49 15.44
C GLY A 178 -21.15 -0.97 16.10
N ASP A 179 -21.27 -1.73 17.18
CA ASP A 179 -20.16 -2.25 17.96
C ASP A 179 -19.55 -3.52 17.35
N LEU A 180 -18.21 -3.59 17.28
CA LEU A 180 -17.50 -4.72 16.67
C LEU A 180 -17.71 -6.02 17.46
N ALA A 181 -17.71 -5.98 18.80
CA ALA A 181 -17.91 -7.17 19.61
C ALA A 181 -19.28 -7.79 19.33
N THR A 182 -20.33 -6.99 19.30
CA THR A 182 -21.68 -7.42 18.94
C THR A 182 -21.75 -8.02 17.54
N ALA A 183 -21.09 -7.39 16.58
CA ALA A 183 -21.04 -7.90 15.20
C ALA A 183 -20.29 -9.25 15.11
N LEU A 184 -19.21 -9.45 15.85
CA LEU A 184 -18.46 -10.69 15.91
C LEU A 184 -19.24 -11.82 16.61
N HIS A 185 -19.98 -11.50 17.67
CA HIS A 185 -20.85 -12.49 18.33
C HIS A 185 -21.98 -12.95 17.38
N THR A 186 -22.58 -12.01 16.66
CA THR A 186 -23.61 -12.32 15.67
C THR A 186 -23.06 -13.19 14.52
N ALA A 187 -21.82 -12.92 14.10
CA ALA A 187 -21.16 -13.64 13.00
C ALA A 187 -20.55 -14.99 13.42
N PHE A 188 -20.57 -15.36 14.71
CA PHE A 188 -19.81 -16.50 15.23
C PHE A 188 -20.09 -17.82 14.52
N ASP A 189 -21.35 -18.17 14.25
CA ASP A 189 -21.70 -19.42 13.59
C ASP A 189 -21.26 -19.43 12.12
N ASP A 190 -21.34 -18.30 11.40
CA ASP A 190 -20.83 -18.14 10.05
C ASP A 190 -19.28 -18.19 10.02
N ASP A 191 -18.62 -17.51 10.97
CA ASP A 191 -17.16 -17.56 11.16
C ASP A 191 -16.67 -18.99 11.37
N ARG A 192 -17.35 -19.75 12.24
CA ARG A 192 -17.04 -21.14 12.54
C ARG A 192 -17.26 -22.05 11.34
N PHE A 193 -18.37 -21.85 10.62
CA PHE A 193 -18.66 -22.63 9.41
C PHE A 193 -17.59 -22.41 8.35
N ARG A 194 -17.17 -21.15 8.15
CA ARG A 194 -16.15 -20.75 7.16
C ARG A 194 -14.71 -21.00 7.63
N GLY A 195 -14.48 -21.17 8.93
CA GLY A 195 -13.15 -21.31 9.54
C GLY A 195 -12.33 -20.01 9.54
N HIS A 196 -12.97 -18.86 9.42
CA HIS A 196 -12.31 -17.56 9.47
C HIS A 196 -13.26 -16.43 9.87
N THR A 197 -12.70 -15.35 10.40
CA THR A 197 -13.40 -14.13 10.80
C THR A 197 -13.97 -13.40 9.57
N THR A 198 -15.29 -13.23 9.51
CA THR A 198 -15.99 -12.63 8.38
C THR A 198 -16.25 -11.12 8.55
N VAL A 199 -16.09 -10.59 9.77
CA VAL A 199 -16.33 -9.20 10.14
C VAL A 199 -15.05 -8.59 10.73
N GLY A 200 -14.80 -7.31 10.47
CA GLY A 200 -13.68 -6.57 11.06
C GLY A 200 -12.75 -5.93 10.03
N PRO A 201 -11.66 -5.25 10.49
CA PRO A 201 -10.80 -4.41 9.64
C PRO A 201 -10.16 -5.11 8.44
N GLN A 202 -10.01 -6.43 8.48
CA GLN A 202 -9.53 -7.23 7.34
C GLN A 202 -10.56 -7.32 6.19
N ARG A 203 -11.80 -6.88 6.41
CA ARG A 203 -12.90 -6.85 5.43
C ARG A 203 -13.31 -5.46 5.00
N ASP A 204 -12.80 -4.43 5.66
CA ASP A 204 -13.11 -3.03 5.35
C ASP A 204 -12.64 -2.61 3.96
N ASP A 205 -13.11 -1.45 3.52
CA ASP A 205 -12.72 -0.88 2.25
C ASP A 205 -12.35 0.61 2.38
N VAL A 206 -11.73 1.12 1.32
CA VAL A 206 -11.54 2.54 1.08
C VAL A 206 -12.29 2.89 -0.20
N ALA A 207 -13.48 3.46 -0.05
CA ALA A 207 -14.27 3.89 -1.20
C ALA A 207 -13.64 5.13 -1.86
N VAL A 208 -13.50 5.08 -3.17
CA VAL A 208 -13.07 6.20 -4.01
C VAL A 208 -14.22 6.56 -4.92
N LEU A 209 -14.75 7.75 -4.75
CA LEU A 209 -15.91 8.25 -5.48
C LEU A 209 -15.51 9.44 -6.36
N LEU A 210 -16.06 9.49 -7.56
CA LEU A 210 -15.93 10.61 -8.50
C LEU A 210 -17.33 11.15 -8.79
N ASP A 211 -17.62 12.39 -8.42
CA ASP A 211 -18.97 12.97 -8.45
C ASP A 211 -20.04 12.07 -7.83
N GLY A 212 -19.71 11.45 -6.69
CA GLY A 212 -20.58 10.53 -5.97
C GLY A 212 -20.73 9.13 -6.58
N ARG A 213 -20.12 8.88 -7.76
CA ARG A 213 -20.13 7.57 -8.44
C ARG A 213 -18.95 6.71 -8.00
N ASP A 214 -19.15 5.40 -7.83
CA ASP A 214 -18.06 4.45 -7.55
C ASP A 214 -17.02 4.46 -8.67
N ALA A 215 -15.81 4.95 -8.40
CA ALA A 215 -14.75 5.08 -9.38
C ALA A 215 -14.33 3.72 -10.00
N ARG A 216 -14.39 2.64 -9.23
CA ARG A 216 -14.06 1.31 -9.73
C ARG A 216 -14.99 0.86 -10.85
N ARG A 217 -16.28 1.16 -10.74
CA ARG A 217 -17.33 0.62 -11.63
C ARG A 217 -17.71 1.59 -12.74
N GLN A 218 -17.61 2.89 -12.50
CA GLN A 218 -18.25 3.91 -13.31
C GLN A 218 -17.26 4.93 -13.91
N ALA A 219 -16.03 5.02 -13.40
CA ALA A 219 -15.03 5.89 -13.99
C ALA A 219 -14.44 5.29 -15.26
N SER A 220 -14.17 6.13 -16.26
CA SER A 220 -13.44 5.76 -17.47
C SER A 220 -12.00 5.33 -17.14
N GLN A 221 -11.34 4.67 -18.10
CA GLN A 221 -9.95 4.23 -17.90
C GLN A 221 -9.00 5.41 -17.62
N GLY A 222 -9.20 6.56 -18.29
CA GLY A 222 -8.40 7.76 -18.06
C GLY A 222 -8.62 8.37 -16.69
N GLU A 223 -9.88 8.43 -16.19
CA GLU A 223 -10.21 8.86 -14.84
C GLU A 223 -9.62 7.92 -13.79
N GLN A 224 -9.74 6.60 -13.98
CA GLN A 224 -9.15 5.60 -13.07
C GLN A 224 -7.62 5.73 -12.97
N ARG A 225 -6.93 6.00 -14.08
CA ARG A 225 -5.48 6.27 -14.07
C ARG A 225 -5.15 7.56 -13.33
N SER A 226 -5.89 8.65 -13.59
CA SER A 226 -5.70 9.91 -12.88
C SER A 226 -5.97 9.78 -11.38
N LEU A 227 -6.99 9.03 -10.98
CA LEU A 227 -7.30 8.73 -9.57
C LEU A 227 -6.19 7.89 -8.90
N ALA A 228 -5.67 6.88 -9.59
CA ALA A 228 -4.58 6.06 -9.07
C ALA A 228 -3.29 6.88 -8.86
N LEU A 229 -2.96 7.74 -9.81
CA LEU A 229 -1.83 8.68 -9.69
C LEU A 229 -2.07 9.66 -8.55
N ALA A 230 -3.25 10.26 -8.45
CA ALA A 230 -3.61 11.19 -7.39
C ALA A 230 -3.51 10.55 -6.00
N LEU A 231 -4.00 9.32 -5.81
CA LEU A 231 -3.88 8.58 -4.55
C LEU A 231 -2.42 8.36 -4.14
N ARG A 232 -1.55 8.02 -5.07
CA ARG A 232 -0.14 7.78 -4.78
C ARG A 232 0.63 9.07 -4.52
N LEU A 233 0.39 10.13 -5.31
CA LEU A 233 0.98 11.46 -5.05
C LEU A 233 0.50 12.01 -3.71
N ALA A 234 -0.78 11.86 -3.38
CA ALA A 234 -1.33 12.23 -2.10
C ALA A 234 -0.69 11.45 -0.94
N GLY A 235 -0.50 10.14 -1.11
CA GLY A 235 0.22 9.32 -0.14
C GLY A 235 1.67 9.76 0.04
N HIS A 236 2.38 10.05 -1.05
CA HIS A 236 3.74 10.60 -1.02
C HIS A 236 3.81 11.91 -0.24
N GLU A 237 2.93 12.84 -0.57
CA GLU A 237 2.85 14.15 0.09
C GLU A 237 2.48 14.01 1.58
N LEU A 238 1.56 13.11 1.92
CA LEU A 238 1.19 12.85 3.30
C LEU A 238 2.38 12.32 4.13
N VAL A 239 3.18 11.40 3.58
CA VAL A 239 4.42 10.93 4.23
C VAL A 239 5.40 12.09 4.42
N ARG A 240 5.59 12.93 3.38
CA ARG A 240 6.45 14.11 3.45
C ARG A 240 6.02 15.07 4.56
N LEU A 241 4.74 15.40 4.63
CA LEU A 241 4.18 16.31 5.63
C LEU A 241 4.31 15.76 7.06
N ARG A 242 4.01 14.47 7.24
CA ARG A 242 3.99 13.84 8.57
C ARG A 242 5.39 13.54 9.11
N ARG A 243 6.34 13.18 8.24
CA ARG A 243 7.68 12.79 8.64
C ARG A 243 8.74 13.90 8.47
N GLY A 244 8.41 14.99 7.76
CA GLY A 244 9.33 16.10 7.50
C GLY A 244 10.57 15.65 6.70
N LEU A 245 10.39 14.72 5.76
CA LEU A 245 11.44 14.24 4.85
C LEU A 245 10.83 13.95 3.49
N ASP A 246 11.63 14.02 2.43
CA ASP A 246 11.20 13.73 1.07
C ASP A 246 11.37 12.23 0.78
N PRO A 247 10.27 11.46 0.55
CA PRO A 247 10.38 10.09 0.12
C PRO A 247 10.99 10.00 -1.28
N LEU A 248 11.67 8.90 -1.60
CA LEU A 248 12.11 8.62 -2.96
C LEU A 248 10.89 8.28 -3.84
N LEU A 249 10.78 8.92 -5.00
CA LEU A 249 9.73 8.64 -5.97
C LEU A 249 10.29 7.79 -7.12
N LEU A 250 9.66 6.65 -7.38
CA LEU A 250 9.96 5.79 -8.54
C LEU A 250 8.76 5.79 -9.50
N LEU A 251 9.01 6.17 -10.75
CA LEU A 251 8.04 6.15 -11.84
C LEU A 251 8.49 5.12 -12.88
N ASP A 252 7.87 3.95 -12.88
CA ASP A 252 8.20 2.87 -13.80
C ASP A 252 7.23 2.88 -15.00
N ASP A 253 7.73 3.30 -16.14
CA ASP A 253 7.03 3.43 -17.45
C ASP A 253 5.68 4.18 -17.39
N VAL A 254 5.51 5.10 -16.46
CA VAL A 254 4.23 5.79 -16.20
C VAL A 254 3.83 6.68 -17.38
N PHE A 255 4.80 7.33 -18.00
CA PHE A 255 4.54 8.31 -19.05
C PHE A 255 4.08 7.69 -20.36
N SER A 256 4.40 6.42 -20.64
CA SER A 256 3.93 5.69 -21.81
C SER A 256 2.41 5.49 -21.82
N GLU A 257 1.81 5.51 -20.63
CA GLU A 257 0.39 5.27 -20.40
C GLU A 257 -0.47 6.55 -20.36
N LEU A 258 0.17 7.72 -20.43
CA LEU A 258 -0.49 9.02 -20.32
C LEU A 258 -0.55 9.74 -21.67
N ASP A 259 -1.66 10.45 -21.91
CA ASP A 259 -1.72 11.41 -22.99
C ASP A 259 -0.77 12.61 -22.72
N PRO A 260 -0.40 13.38 -23.78
CA PRO A 260 0.56 14.48 -23.64
C PRO A 260 0.16 15.53 -22.58
N LEU A 261 -1.14 15.80 -22.44
CA LEU A 261 -1.64 16.80 -21.50
C LEU A 261 -1.50 16.34 -20.04
N ARG A 262 -1.85 15.08 -19.77
CA ARG A 262 -1.65 14.49 -18.44
C ARG A 262 -0.18 14.30 -18.12
N SER A 263 0.66 13.95 -19.10
CA SER A 263 2.12 13.89 -18.94
C SER A 263 2.71 15.23 -18.51
N ASP A 264 2.34 16.33 -19.18
CA ASP A 264 2.78 17.68 -18.82
C ASP A 264 2.32 18.09 -17.41
N ARG A 265 1.08 17.76 -17.04
CA ARG A 265 0.56 18.03 -15.71
C ARG A 265 1.28 17.22 -14.63
N LEU A 266 1.52 15.92 -14.87
CA LEU A 266 2.27 15.07 -13.95
C LEU A 266 3.68 15.61 -13.72
N LEU A 267 4.37 16.04 -14.77
CA LEU A 267 5.71 16.65 -14.65
C LEU A 267 5.73 17.86 -13.71
N LYS A 268 4.70 18.70 -13.75
CA LYS A 268 4.57 19.88 -12.88
C LYS A 268 4.25 19.53 -11.42
N LEU A 269 3.72 18.33 -11.19
CA LEU A 269 3.33 17.84 -9.87
C LEU A 269 4.39 16.95 -9.23
N LEU A 270 5.50 16.68 -9.93
CA LEU A 270 6.58 15.89 -9.35
C LEU A 270 7.16 16.61 -8.13
N PRO A 271 7.41 15.89 -7.03
CA PRO A 271 7.97 16.48 -5.82
C PRO A 271 9.39 16.99 -6.06
N SER A 272 9.84 17.94 -5.21
CA SER A 272 11.20 18.47 -5.23
C SER A 272 12.27 17.46 -4.82
N GLY A 273 11.89 16.35 -4.20
CA GLY A 273 12.77 15.26 -3.80
C GLY A 273 13.32 14.45 -4.98
N GLN A 274 14.12 13.44 -4.69
CA GLN A 274 14.68 12.58 -5.72
C GLN A 274 13.59 11.76 -6.40
N THR A 275 13.53 11.88 -7.74
CA THR A 275 12.64 11.07 -8.59
C THR A 275 13.48 10.24 -9.55
N LEU A 276 13.23 8.94 -9.61
CA LEU A 276 13.77 8.03 -10.62
C LEU A 276 12.67 7.65 -11.60
N VAL A 277 12.95 7.81 -12.87
CA VAL A 277 12.00 7.50 -13.96
C VAL A 277 12.61 6.43 -14.85
N THR A 278 11.89 5.35 -15.09
CA THR A 278 12.20 4.40 -16.17
C THR A 278 11.22 4.60 -17.31
N THR A 279 11.69 4.46 -18.54
CA THR A 279 10.83 4.51 -19.73
C THR A 279 11.47 3.74 -20.88
N ALA A 280 10.64 3.04 -21.67
CA ALA A 280 11.03 2.45 -22.95
C ALA A 280 10.76 3.40 -24.13
N SER A 281 10.07 4.52 -23.89
CA SER A 281 9.73 5.55 -24.86
C SER A 281 10.61 6.79 -24.70
N PRO A 282 10.65 7.72 -25.68
CA PRO A 282 11.31 9.01 -25.50
C PRO A 282 10.79 9.74 -24.25
N LEU A 283 11.68 10.47 -23.60
CA LEU A 283 11.31 11.29 -22.43
C LEU A 283 10.20 12.29 -22.81
N PRO A 284 9.25 12.54 -21.89
CA PRO A 284 8.22 13.57 -22.11
C PRO A 284 8.83 14.93 -22.42
N VAL A 285 8.17 15.66 -23.30
CA VAL A 285 8.55 17.06 -23.61
C VAL A 285 8.50 17.89 -22.35
N GLY A 286 9.56 18.64 -22.06
CA GLY A 286 9.66 19.45 -20.83
C GLY A 286 10.29 18.72 -19.64
N MET A 287 10.60 17.44 -19.74
CA MET A 287 11.38 16.76 -18.70
C MET A 287 12.87 17.11 -18.85
N HIS A 288 13.47 17.61 -17.76
CA HIS A 288 14.89 17.96 -17.69
C HIS A 288 15.58 17.14 -16.59
N PRO A 289 15.93 15.85 -16.86
CA PRO A 289 16.55 15.01 -15.86
C PRO A 289 18.00 15.48 -15.56
N ALA A 290 18.40 15.39 -14.29
CA ALA A 290 19.78 15.68 -13.88
C ALA A 290 20.79 14.67 -14.45
N SER A 291 20.36 13.43 -14.74
CA SER A 291 21.16 12.37 -15.33
C SER A 291 20.27 11.42 -16.14
N VAL A 292 20.80 10.92 -17.24
CA VAL A 292 20.16 9.89 -18.08
C VAL A 292 21.10 8.69 -18.21
N ILE A 293 20.60 7.50 -17.96
CA ILE A 293 21.31 6.23 -18.12
C ILE A 293 20.63 5.46 -19.25
N ASP A 294 21.35 5.29 -20.36
CA ASP A 294 20.90 4.45 -21.48
C ASP A 294 21.31 2.99 -21.23
N LEU A 295 20.32 2.14 -20.94
CA LEU A 295 20.56 0.73 -20.66
C LEU A 295 20.92 -0.08 -21.92
N SER A 296 20.60 0.40 -23.12
CA SER A 296 21.01 -0.25 -24.36
C SER A 296 22.52 -0.19 -24.56
N ALA A 297 23.18 0.87 -24.06
CA ALA A 297 24.62 1.04 -24.12
C ALA A 297 25.39 0.21 -23.07
N VAL A 298 24.70 -0.33 -22.06
CA VAL A 298 25.31 -1.08 -20.94
C VAL A 298 25.28 -2.60 -21.18
N SER A 299 24.59 -3.06 -22.22
CA SER A 299 24.39 -4.48 -22.54
C SER A 299 25.51 -5.09 -23.39
N GLY A 300 26.72 -4.50 -23.35
CA GLY A 300 27.93 -4.98 -24.02
C GLY A 300 28.78 -5.87 -23.11
#